data_88c475594b0733a419f3f73777d944c8
#
_entry.id   88c475594b0733a419f3f73777d944c8
#
_cell.length_a   1.000
_cell.length_b   1.000
_cell.length_c   1.000
_cell.angle_alpha   90.00
_cell.angle_beta   90.00
_cell.angle_gamma   90.00
#
_symmetry.space_group_name_H-M   'P 1'
#
loop_
_entity.id
_entity.type
_entity.pdbx_description
1 polymer ?
#
loop_
_entity_poly.entity_id
_entity_poly.type
_entity_poly.pdbx_seq_one_letter_code
_entity_poly.pdbx_strand_id
1 'polypeptide(L)'
;SLWLHDVVMFMQEKESIFFYSLKRDLRTTPQVVSIDESISYTLDKNDKDKSFLDIINENFKNQIISTVFLVGDTFAEGWMKQSVALLCKGRRVFMGNNLFTKGACYAAATRDKEAEWPFVYMGENEMKFNLSLKVHDKGELSFYNLISAGSNWFESKWQCEVIISGSYEVDFWKQLPKSREAKIETLRLTDMPPRPDRATRIRITATPVSDDRIDIEIKDLGFGEIFMSSGKVWHYEMTM
;
A
#
# COMPACT_ATOMS: atom_id res chain seq x y z
N SER A 1 18.40 -0.87 16.82
CA SER A 1 17.22 -1.07 15.95
C SER A 1 17.47 -2.26 15.03
N LEU A 2 16.48 -3.14 14.88
CA LEU A 2 16.53 -4.27 13.92
C LEU A 2 16.44 -3.76 12.47
N TRP A 3 15.90 -2.60 12.27
CA TRP A 3 15.61 -2.01 10.98
C TRP A 3 16.34 -0.69 10.76
N LEU A 4 17.67 -0.76 10.82
CA LEU A 4 18.51 0.41 10.53
C LEU A 4 18.66 0.65 9.02
N HIS A 5 18.77 -0.44 8.26
CA HIS A 5 18.90 -0.49 6.79
C HIS A 5 17.96 -1.55 6.23
N ASP A 6 18.15 -1.98 4.99
CA ASP A 6 17.32 -2.98 4.36
C ASP A 6 17.29 -4.30 5.14
N VAL A 7 16.15 -4.96 5.09
CA VAL A 7 15.92 -6.29 5.67
C VAL A 7 15.69 -7.26 4.54
N VAL A 8 16.37 -8.39 4.57
CA VAL A 8 16.26 -9.39 3.51
C VAL A 8 15.85 -10.74 4.07
N MET A 9 15.26 -11.57 3.21
CA MET A 9 14.88 -12.92 3.52
C MET A 9 15.30 -13.86 2.39
N PHE A 10 15.94 -14.95 2.75
CA PHE A 10 16.09 -16.12 1.90
C PHE A 10 15.06 -17.17 2.35
N MET A 11 14.18 -17.54 1.45
CA MET A 11 13.12 -18.50 1.71
C MET A 11 13.30 -19.72 0.81
N GLN A 12 13.38 -20.90 1.42
CA GLN A 12 13.38 -22.13 0.68
C GLN A 12 11.95 -22.58 0.37
N GLU A 13 11.70 -22.86 -0.88
CA GLU A 13 10.52 -23.59 -1.36
C GLU A 13 10.97 -24.76 -2.22
N LYS A 14 10.74 -25.98 -1.74
CA LYS A 14 11.20 -27.21 -2.40
C LYS A 14 12.72 -27.19 -2.62
N GLU A 15 13.18 -27.19 -3.87
CA GLU A 15 14.60 -27.15 -4.25
C GLU A 15 15.10 -25.73 -4.57
N SER A 16 14.21 -24.72 -4.56
CA SER A 16 14.53 -23.34 -4.90
C SER A 16 14.69 -22.47 -3.66
N ILE A 17 15.57 -21.47 -3.75
CA ILE A 17 15.71 -20.40 -2.77
C ILE A 17 15.26 -19.10 -3.41
N PHE A 18 14.30 -18.45 -2.79
CA PHE A 18 13.81 -17.12 -3.16
C PHE A 18 14.46 -16.07 -2.29
N PHE A 19 14.82 -14.97 -2.90
CA PHE A 19 15.35 -13.80 -2.20
C PHE A 19 14.30 -12.69 -2.19
N TYR A 20 14.01 -12.17 -1.01
CA TYR A 20 13.11 -11.05 -0.80
C TYR A 20 13.85 -9.90 -0.12
N SER A 21 13.63 -8.69 -0.58
CA SER A 21 14.19 -7.48 0.01
C SER A 21 13.06 -6.55 0.46
N LEU A 22 12.98 -6.32 1.77
CA LEU A 22 12.06 -5.34 2.36
C LEU A 22 12.75 -3.99 2.39
N LYS A 23 12.25 -3.06 1.59
CA LYS A 23 12.75 -1.71 1.44
C LYS A 23 11.84 -0.71 2.14
N ARG A 24 12.46 0.36 2.65
CA ARG A 24 11.76 1.44 3.33
C ARG A 24 12.15 2.78 2.73
N ASP A 25 11.17 3.55 2.27
CA ASP A 25 11.38 4.93 1.86
C ASP A 25 11.25 5.86 3.06
N LEU A 26 12.37 6.41 3.51
CA LEU A 26 12.45 7.32 4.66
C LEU A 26 12.01 8.75 4.34
N ARG A 27 11.79 9.08 3.06
CA ARG A 27 11.46 10.43 2.61
C ARG A 27 9.96 10.69 2.62
N THR A 28 9.15 9.65 2.86
CA THR A 28 7.69 9.73 2.88
C THR A 28 7.14 9.80 4.31
N THR A 29 5.97 10.43 4.47
CA THR A 29 5.22 10.45 5.74
C THR A 29 3.75 10.16 5.45
N PRO A 30 3.23 9.01 5.88
CA PRO A 30 3.92 7.90 6.56
C PRO A 30 5.00 7.23 5.68
N GLN A 31 5.91 6.49 6.31
CA GLN A 31 6.98 5.80 5.58
C GLN A 31 6.39 4.66 4.74
N VAL A 32 6.75 4.63 3.46
CA VAL A 32 6.33 3.56 2.55
C VAL A 32 7.30 2.40 2.64
N VAL A 33 6.77 1.19 2.77
CA VAL A 33 7.52 -0.06 2.70
C VAL A 33 7.05 -0.89 1.52
N SER A 34 7.98 -1.58 0.86
CA SER A 34 7.72 -2.50 -0.25
C SER A 34 8.60 -3.73 -0.12
N ILE A 35 8.15 -4.84 -0.68
CA ILE A 35 8.92 -6.07 -0.79
C ILE A 35 9.23 -6.26 -2.27
N ASP A 36 10.52 -6.36 -2.59
CA ASP A 36 10.97 -6.75 -3.92
C ASP A 36 11.29 -8.25 -3.88
N GLU A 37 10.70 -8.99 -4.79
CA GLU A 37 10.99 -10.40 -5.03
C GLU A 37 12.05 -10.53 -6.13
N SER A 38 13.02 -11.41 -5.92
CA SER A 38 14.04 -11.71 -6.91
C SER A 38 13.73 -13.02 -7.65
N ILE A 39 14.57 -13.30 -8.64
CA ILE A 39 14.57 -14.59 -9.33
C ILE A 39 14.90 -15.70 -8.33
N SER A 40 14.29 -16.87 -8.51
CA SER A 40 14.59 -18.05 -7.70
C SER A 40 15.95 -18.64 -8.07
N TYR A 41 16.66 -19.10 -7.07
CA TYR A 41 17.98 -19.75 -7.19
C TYR A 41 17.87 -21.24 -6.83
N THR A 42 18.71 -22.05 -7.47
CA THR A 42 18.87 -23.48 -7.11
C THR A 42 20.28 -23.69 -6.55
N LEU A 43 20.39 -24.36 -5.41
CA LEU A 43 21.71 -24.71 -4.84
C LEU A 43 22.35 -25.87 -5.60
N ASP A 44 23.67 -25.77 -5.82
CA ASP A 44 24.45 -26.92 -6.28
C ASP A 44 24.45 -27.99 -5.17
N LYS A 45 23.98 -29.20 -5.51
CA LYS A 45 23.91 -30.32 -4.56
C LYS A 45 25.26 -30.78 -4.07
N ASN A 46 26.36 -30.56 -4.85
CA ASN A 46 27.70 -30.96 -4.50
C ASN A 46 28.44 -29.98 -3.59
N ASP A 47 28.08 -28.68 -3.69
CA ASP A 47 28.69 -27.62 -2.86
C ASP A 47 27.62 -26.53 -2.53
N LYS A 48 26.70 -26.90 -1.65
CA LYS A 48 25.59 -26.02 -1.23
C LYS A 48 26.12 -24.70 -0.63
N ASP A 49 27.14 -24.76 0.20
CA ASP A 49 27.65 -23.57 0.93
C ASP A 49 28.30 -22.56 -0.02
N LYS A 50 29.08 -23.01 -0.98
CA LYS A 50 29.66 -22.13 -1.99
C LYS A 50 28.61 -21.56 -2.92
N SER A 51 27.69 -22.38 -3.39
CA SER A 51 26.59 -21.91 -4.23
C SER A 51 25.75 -20.85 -3.53
N PHE A 52 25.43 -21.02 -2.25
CA PHE A 52 24.72 -20.03 -1.46
C PHE A 52 25.54 -18.78 -1.19
N LEU A 53 26.84 -18.91 -0.99
CA LEU A 53 27.76 -17.79 -0.85
C LEU A 53 27.74 -16.87 -2.10
N ASP A 54 27.74 -17.48 -3.29
CA ASP A 54 27.68 -16.75 -4.55
C ASP A 54 26.33 -16.01 -4.70
N ILE A 55 25.21 -16.64 -4.33
CA ILE A 55 23.88 -16.02 -4.29
C ILE A 55 23.85 -14.82 -3.34
N ILE A 56 24.40 -14.96 -2.13
CA ILE A 56 24.50 -13.86 -1.17
C ILE A 56 25.30 -12.70 -1.75
N ASN A 57 26.49 -12.98 -2.31
CA ASN A 57 27.36 -11.96 -2.88
C ASN A 57 26.70 -11.23 -4.04
N GLU A 58 25.97 -11.92 -4.90
CA GLU A 58 25.22 -11.32 -6.00
C GLU A 58 24.18 -10.33 -5.51
N ASN A 59 23.34 -10.75 -4.54
CA ASN A 59 22.24 -9.95 -4.05
C ASN A 59 22.66 -8.80 -3.14
N PHE A 60 23.82 -8.91 -2.47
CA PHE A 60 24.29 -7.91 -1.50
C PHE A 60 25.14 -6.80 -2.11
N LYS A 61 25.53 -6.88 -3.38
CA LYS A 61 26.47 -5.95 -4.03
C LYS A 61 26.13 -4.47 -3.88
N ASN A 62 24.84 -4.12 -3.92
CA ASN A 62 24.37 -2.73 -3.97
C ASN A 62 23.41 -2.39 -2.82
N GLN A 63 23.41 -3.18 -1.75
CA GLN A 63 22.48 -3.01 -0.64
C GLN A 63 23.21 -2.95 0.69
N ILE A 64 22.74 -2.05 1.57
CA ILE A 64 23.19 -1.99 2.96
C ILE A 64 22.15 -2.73 3.80
N ILE A 65 22.49 -3.93 4.24
CA ILE A 65 21.56 -4.84 4.90
C ILE A 65 21.86 -4.88 6.39
N SER A 66 20.85 -4.67 7.21
CA SER A 66 20.95 -4.75 8.68
C SER A 66 20.51 -6.09 9.25
N THR A 67 19.57 -6.76 8.58
CA THR A 67 18.95 -7.98 9.10
C THR A 67 18.69 -8.98 7.97
N VAL A 68 18.96 -10.24 8.24
CA VAL A 68 18.73 -11.37 7.32
C VAL A 68 17.85 -12.40 8.01
N PHE A 69 16.81 -12.85 7.32
CA PHE A 69 16.01 -14.01 7.73
C PHE A 69 16.28 -15.18 6.81
N LEU A 70 16.47 -16.36 7.40
CA LEU A 70 16.60 -17.64 6.72
C LEU A 70 15.37 -18.49 7.08
N VAL A 71 14.54 -18.81 6.10
CA VAL A 71 13.29 -19.53 6.28
C VAL A 71 13.31 -20.79 5.40
N GLY A 72 13.13 -21.94 6.01
CA GLY A 72 13.15 -23.24 5.35
C GLY A 72 14.06 -24.25 6.04
N ASP A 73 13.69 -25.54 5.92
CA ASP A 73 14.34 -26.61 6.67
C ASP A 73 15.79 -26.86 6.25
N THR A 74 16.13 -26.63 4.98
CA THR A 74 17.50 -26.83 4.48
C THR A 74 18.51 -25.98 5.24
N PHE A 75 18.12 -24.79 5.72
CA PHE A 75 19.05 -23.92 6.45
C PHE A 75 19.42 -24.47 7.84
N ALA A 76 18.62 -25.39 8.39
CA ALA A 76 18.88 -26.05 9.67
C ALA A 76 19.84 -27.25 9.56
N GLU A 77 20.17 -27.71 8.35
CA GLU A 77 20.99 -28.92 8.12
C GLU A 77 22.49 -28.74 8.44
N GLY A 78 22.95 -27.54 8.80
CA GLY A 78 24.33 -27.30 9.27
C GLY A 78 25.40 -27.25 8.18
N TRP A 79 25.05 -27.18 6.90
CA TRP A 79 26.00 -27.10 5.77
C TRP A 79 26.59 -25.70 5.57
N MET A 80 25.90 -24.65 6.08
CA MET A 80 26.27 -23.24 5.92
C MET A 80 27.41 -22.83 6.87
N LYS A 81 28.65 -23.05 6.53
CA LYS A 81 29.81 -22.61 7.34
C LYS A 81 30.32 -21.24 6.90
N GLN A 82 30.65 -21.10 5.60
CA GLN A 82 31.19 -19.87 5.03
C GLN A 82 30.09 -18.83 4.85
N SER A 83 28.89 -19.24 4.39
CA SER A 83 27.74 -18.38 4.18
C SER A 83 27.29 -17.73 5.49
N VAL A 84 27.17 -18.48 6.60
CA VAL A 84 26.81 -17.92 7.92
C VAL A 84 27.87 -16.93 8.39
N ALA A 85 29.16 -17.23 8.22
CA ALA A 85 30.23 -16.31 8.58
C ALA A 85 30.16 -14.99 7.81
N LEU A 86 29.78 -15.03 6.52
CA LEU A 86 29.55 -13.83 5.71
C LEU A 86 28.29 -13.08 6.14
N LEU A 87 27.19 -13.79 6.34
CA LEU A 87 25.92 -13.19 6.73
C LEU A 87 25.99 -12.45 8.07
N CYS A 88 26.72 -13.02 9.05
CA CYS A 88 26.88 -12.43 10.39
C CYS A 88 27.84 -11.23 10.44
N LYS A 89 28.54 -10.87 9.36
CA LYS A 89 29.41 -9.70 9.34
C LYS A 89 28.62 -8.40 9.43
N GLY A 90 28.51 -7.82 10.65
CA GLY A 90 27.84 -6.55 10.90
C GLY A 90 26.32 -6.58 10.72
N ARG A 91 25.71 -7.77 10.68
CA ARG A 91 24.29 -7.98 10.46
C ARG A 91 23.70 -8.90 11.53
N ARG A 92 22.38 -8.83 11.71
CA ARG A 92 21.64 -9.78 12.54
C ARG A 92 21.05 -10.86 11.61
N VAL A 93 21.28 -12.10 11.96
CA VAL A 93 20.78 -13.25 11.20
C VAL A 93 19.82 -14.04 12.07
N PHE A 94 18.64 -14.28 11.55
CA PHE A 94 17.60 -15.07 12.20
C PHE A 94 17.27 -16.26 11.31
N MET A 95 17.15 -17.42 11.91
CA MET A 95 16.75 -18.66 11.23
C MET A 95 15.53 -19.24 11.95
N GLY A 96 14.54 -19.69 11.18
CA GLY A 96 13.38 -20.37 11.72
C GLY A 96 12.18 -20.35 10.78
N ASN A 97 11.29 -21.33 10.95
CA ASN A 97 10.13 -21.55 10.08
C ASN A 97 8.84 -20.86 10.55
N ASN A 98 8.90 -20.14 11.68
CA ASN A 98 7.73 -19.51 12.30
C ASN A 98 7.60 -18.00 12.00
N LEU A 99 8.36 -17.47 11.05
CA LEU A 99 8.35 -16.05 10.70
C LEU A 99 6.96 -15.57 10.28
N PHE A 100 6.31 -16.31 9.39
CA PHE A 100 4.96 -15.98 8.89
C PHE A 100 3.90 -16.03 9.99
N THR A 101 3.93 -17.06 10.84
CA THR A 101 3.00 -17.19 11.98
C THR A 101 3.16 -16.03 12.95
N LYS A 102 4.39 -15.67 13.29
CA LYS A 102 4.67 -14.49 14.12
C LYS A 102 4.21 -13.20 13.46
N GLY A 103 4.50 -13.03 12.18
CA GLY A 103 4.05 -11.87 11.41
C GLY A 103 2.53 -11.72 11.42
N ALA A 104 1.79 -12.81 11.19
CA ALA A 104 0.33 -12.82 11.25
C ALA A 104 -0.21 -12.46 12.65
N CYS A 105 0.41 -12.97 13.71
CA CYS A 105 0.05 -12.60 15.09
C CYS A 105 0.27 -11.10 15.37
N TYR A 106 1.39 -10.54 14.93
CA TYR A 106 1.65 -9.11 15.07
C TYR A 106 0.68 -8.26 14.25
N ALA A 107 0.41 -8.64 13.00
CA ALA A 107 -0.54 -7.94 12.15
C ALA A 107 -1.95 -7.93 12.78
N ALA A 108 -2.42 -9.06 13.31
CA ALA A 108 -3.69 -9.16 14.00
C ALA A 108 -3.74 -8.28 15.27
N ALA A 109 -2.66 -8.24 16.04
CA ALA A 109 -2.58 -7.46 17.28
C ALA A 109 -2.50 -5.94 17.05
N THR A 110 -2.06 -5.49 15.87
CA THR A 110 -1.89 -4.07 15.51
C THR A 110 -2.97 -3.56 14.57
N ARG A 111 -3.85 -4.42 14.06
CA ARG A 111 -4.88 -4.07 13.06
C ARG A 111 -5.76 -2.88 13.46
N ASP A 112 -6.15 -2.83 14.74
CA ASP A 112 -7.03 -1.78 15.27
C ASP A 112 -6.25 -0.62 15.93
N LYS A 113 -4.91 -0.63 15.79
CA LYS A 113 -4.02 0.34 16.43
C LYS A 113 -3.20 1.09 15.39
N GLU A 114 -3.84 1.87 14.54
CA GLU A 114 -3.18 2.64 13.47
C GLU A 114 -2.00 3.48 13.96
N ALA A 115 -2.08 4.03 15.18
CA ALA A 115 -1.01 4.83 15.75
C ALA A 115 0.28 4.03 16.08
N GLU A 116 0.19 2.71 16.21
CA GLU A 116 1.35 1.85 16.48
C GLU A 116 2.05 1.35 15.21
N TRP A 117 1.41 1.51 14.03
CA TRP A 117 1.94 1.08 12.75
C TRP A 117 2.27 2.28 11.84
N PRO A 118 3.49 2.80 11.91
CA PRO A 118 3.86 4.04 11.22
C PRO A 118 4.22 3.85 9.73
N PHE A 119 3.92 2.70 9.15
CA PHE A 119 4.29 2.34 7.80
C PHE A 119 3.07 2.16 6.91
N VAL A 120 3.23 2.48 5.62
CA VAL A 120 2.29 2.11 4.56
C VAL A 120 2.95 1.02 3.73
N TYR A 121 2.39 -0.18 3.73
CA TYR A 121 2.83 -1.27 2.87
C TYR A 121 2.22 -1.08 1.47
N MET A 122 3.05 -1.26 0.45
CA MET A 122 2.66 -1.13 -0.96
C MET A 122 2.99 -2.45 -1.68
N GLY A 123 2.07 -3.39 -1.61
CA GLY A 123 2.11 -4.66 -2.33
C GLY A 123 1.14 -4.68 -3.52
N GLU A 124 0.75 -5.85 -3.96
CA GLU A 124 -0.17 -6.04 -5.10
C GLU A 124 -1.65 -5.88 -4.73
N ASN A 125 -1.96 -6.03 -3.43
CA ASN A 125 -3.33 -5.97 -2.93
C ASN A 125 -3.67 -4.62 -2.31
N GLU A 126 -2.74 -3.68 -2.27
CA GLU A 126 -2.90 -2.38 -1.64
C GLU A 126 -3.04 -1.27 -2.68
N MET A 127 -3.96 -0.35 -2.39
CA MET A 127 -4.17 0.86 -3.19
C MET A 127 -2.86 1.64 -3.35
N LYS A 128 -2.55 2.02 -4.58
CA LYS A 128 -1.29 2.73 -4.93
C LYS A 128 -1.33 4.21 -4.64
N PHE A 129 -2.50 4.82 -4.49
CA PHE A 129 -2.64 6.26 -4.32
C PHE A 129 -3.73 6.62 -3.31
N ASN A 130 -3.60 7.82 -2.75
CA ASN A 130 -4.64 8.44 -1.94
C ASN A 130 -5.65 9.15 -2.85
N LEU A 131 -6.94 9.00 -2.53
CA LEU A 131 -8.02 9.75 -3.16
C LEU A 131 -8.72 10.60 -2.12
N SER A 132 -8.77 11.91 -2.34
CA SER A 132 -9.38 12.88 -1.43
C SER A 132 -10.30 13.84 -2.16
N LEU A 133 -11.28 14.38 -1.44
CA LEU A 133 -12.09 15.49 -1.87
C LEU A 133 -11.62 16.77 -1.19
N LYS A 134 -11.62 17.86 -1.93
CA LYS A 134 -11.45 19.20 -1.37
C LYS A 134 -12.82 19.68 -0.88
N VAL A 135 -12.95 19.89 0.41
CA VAL A 135 -14.20 20.25 1.06
C VAL A 135 -14.04 21.47 1.96
N HIS A 136 -15.14 22.16 2.20
CA HIS A 136 -15.23 23.16 3.26
C HIS A 136 -15.90 22.52 4.47
N ASP A 137 -15.16 22.31 5.53
CA ASP A 137 -15.68 21.86 6.82
C ASP A 137 -15.65 23.03 7.81
N LYS A 138 -16.82 23.36 8.36
CA LYS A 138 -16.98 24.49 9.32
C LYS A 138 -16.39 25.82 8.85
N GLY A 139 -16.38 26.05 7.53
CA GLY A 139 -15.85 27.28 6.93
C GLY A 139 -14.36 27.24 6.60
N GLU A 140 -13.65 26.21 6.96
CA GLU A 140 -12.25 25.99 6.61
C GLU A 140 -12.10 25.02 5.45
N LEU A 141 -11.12 25.29 4.59
CA LEU A 141 -10.76 24.39 3.51
C LEU A 141 -10.01 23.19 4.05
N SER A 142 -10.51 21.99 3.79
CA SER A 142 -9.89 20.74 4.21
C SER A 142 -9.92 19.67 3.10
N PHE A 143 -9.15 18.60 3.31
CA PHE A 143 -9.18 17.44 2.43
C PHE A 143 -9.85 16.28 3.16
N TYR A 144 -10.97 15.82 2.60
CA TYR A 144 -11.66 14.64 3.08
C TYR A 144 -11.12 13.40 2.35
N ASN A 145 -10.42 12.55 3.07
CA ASN A 145 -9.81 11.36 2.50
C ASN A 145 -10.89 10.29 2.26
N LEU A 146 -11.02 9.84 1.02
CA LEU A 146 -11.93 8.77 0.62
C LEU A 146 -11.23 7.43 0.67
N ILE A 147 -10.02 7.35 0.08
CA ILE A 147 -9.25 6.11 0.00
C ILE A 147 -7.81 6.42 0.33
N SER A 148 -7.22 5.62 1.20
CA SER A 148 -5.81 5.72 1.58
C SER A 148 -4.98 4.72 0.81
N ALA A 149 -3.84 5.16 0.29
CA ALA A 149 -2.81 4.25 -0.21
C ALA A 149 -2.38 3.27 0.89
N GLY A 150 -2.15 2.03 0.51
CA GLY A 150 -1.83 0.94 1.44
C GLY A 150 -3.03 0.24 2.08
N SER A 151 -4.26 0.73 1.86
CA SER A 151 -5.45 -0.05 2.21
C SER A 151 -5.72 -1.14 1.18
N ASN A 152 -6.24 -2.28 1.60
CA ASN A 152 -6.62 -3.35 0.68
C ASN A 152 -7.74 -2.88 -0.26
N TRP A 153 -7.49 -2.94 -1.58
CA TRP A 153 -8.44 -2.45 -2.56
C TRP A 153 -9.75 -3.24 -2.53
N PHE A 154 -9.74 -4.54 -2.30
CA PHE A 154 -10.92 -5.41 -2.29
C PHE A 154 -11.76 -5.33 -1.00
N GLU A 155 -11.21 -4.79 0.09
CA GLU A 155 -11.94 -4.54 1.35
C GLU A 155 -12.42 -3.09 1.47
N SER A 156 -11.89 -2.19 0.66
CA SER A 156 -12.12 -0.76 0.76
C SER A 156 -13.36 -0.35 -0.03
N LYS A 157 -14.28 0.33 0.62
CA LYS A 157 -15.41 1.01 -0.02
C LYS A 157 -15.77 2.23 0.80
N TRP A 158 -15.82 3.38 0.15
CA TRP A 158 -16.11 4.61 0.82
C TRP A 158 -17.37 5.29 0.28
N GLN A 159 -18.11 5.91 1.17
CA GLN A 159 -19.29 6.67 0.83
C GLN A 159 -19.36 7.92 1.69
N CYS A 160 -19.62 9.05 1.08
CA CYS A 160 -19.90 10.29 1.78
C CYS A 160 -21.04 11.07 1.11
N GLU A 161 -21.61 12.01 1.85
CA GLU A 161 -22.57 12.96 1.33
C GLU A 161 -22.02 14.37 1.50
N VAL A 162 -22.07 15.14 0.42
CA VAL A 162 -21.60 16.53 0.40
C VAL A 162 -22.62 17.45 -0.27
N ILE A 163 -22.56 18.73 0.08
CA ILE A 163 -23.35 19.79 -0.55
C ILE A 163 -22.46 20.49 -1.57
N ILE A 164 -22.95 20.60 -2.80
CA ILE A 164 -22.24 21.34 -3.86
C ILE A 164 -22.41 22.84 -3.63
N SER A 165 -21.31 23.59 -3.83
CA SER A 165 -21.30 25.05 -3.82
C SER A 165 -20.55 25.57 -5.06
N GLY A 166 -21.13 26.58 -5.70
CA GLY A 166 -20.57 27.20 -6.91
C GLY A 166 -20.95 26.49 -8.18
N SER A 167 -20.11 25.62 -8.71
CA SER A 167 -20.33 24.86 -9.95
C SER A 167 -20.80 23.44 -9.67
N TYR A 168 -21.44 22.80 -10.66
CA TYR A 168 -21.75 21.36 -10.61
C TYR A 168 -20.54 20.53 -10.99
N GLU A 169 -19.44 20.74 -10.30
CA GLU A 169 -18.15 20.07 -10.48
C GLU A 169 -17.67 19.51 -9.14
N VAL A 170 -16.99 18.37 -9.20
CA VAL A 170 -16.42 17.72 -8.03
C VAL A 170 -14.93 17.49 -8.30
N ASP A 171 -14.09 18.10 -7.49
CA ASP A 171 -12.63 17.99 -7.60
C ASP A 171 -12.12 16.85 -6.74
N PHE A 172 -11.52 15.85 -7.38
CA PHE A 172 -10.82 14.76 -6.74
C PHE A 172 -9.32 14.98 -6.80
N TRP A 173 -8.68 14.77 -5.67
CA TRP A 173 -7.23 14.90 -5.52
C TRP A 173 -6.62 13.52 -5.41
N LYS A 174 -5.79 13.16 -6.39
CA LYS A 174 -5.05 11.90 -6.45
C LYS A 174 -3.60 12.15 -6.10
N GLN A 175 -3.06 11.43 -5.13
CA GLN A 175 -1.68 11.62 -4.67
C GLN A 175 -1.01 10.28 -4.38
N LEU A 176 0.15 10.06 -5.00
CA LEU A 176 1.03 8.94 -4.65
C LEU A 176 1.68 9.19 -3.29
N PRO A 177 1.82 8.19 -2.41
CA PRO A 177 2.49 8.34 -1.11
C PRO A 177 3.92 8.88 -1.21
N LYS A 178 4.62 8.58 -2.32
CA LYS A 178 5.99 9.03 -2.59
C LYS A 178 6.07 10.39 -3.27
N SER A 179 4.94 10.99 -3.67
CA SER A 179 4.90 12.29 -4.35
C SER A 179 4.37 13.37 -3.44
N ARG A 180 4.97 14.55 -3.52
CA ARG A 180 4.44 15.78 -2.91
C ARG A 180 3.38 16.46 -3.78
N GLU A 181 3.33 16.10 -5.05
CA GLU A 181 2.39 16.66 -6.02
C GLU A 181 1.13 15.78 -6.08
N ALA A 182 -0.01 16.44 -6.07
CA ALA A 182 -1.31 15.82 -6.31
C ALA A 182 -1.80 16.16 -7.72
N LYS A 183 -2.43 15.21 -8.37
CA LYS A 183 -3.18 15.42 -9.60
C LYS A 183 -4.64 15.71 -9.25
N ILE A 184 -5.21 16.74 -9.88
CA ILE A 184 -6.62 17.07 -9.69
C ILE A 184 -7.38 16.54 -10.91
N GLU A 185 -8.45 15.83 -10.64
CA GLU A 185 -9.41 15.38 -11.65
C GLU A 185 -10.78 15.94 -11.31
N THR A 186 -11.31 16.79 -12.20
CA THR A 186 -12.60 17.45 -12.04
C THR A 186 -13.68 16.70 -12.79
N LEU A 187 -14.67 16.21 -12.08
CA LEU A 187 -15.83 15.54 -12.67
C LEU A 187 -16.99 16.51 -12.78
N ARG A 188 -17.55 16.64 -13.99
CA ARG A 188 -18.72 17.47 -14.26
C ARG A 188 -20.01 16.68 -14.15
N LEU A 189 -20.94 17.15 -13.33
CA LEU A 189 -22.26 16.59 -13.20
C LEU A 189 -23.19 17.23 -14.25
N THR A 190 -23.23 16.61 -15.42
CA THR A 190 -24.01 17.10 -16.55
C THR A 190 -25.52 17.00 -16.31
N ASP A 191 -26.27 17.92 -16.92
CA ASP A 191 -27.76 17.94 -16.86
C ASP A 191 -28.33 17.98 -15.43
N MET A 192 -27.63 18.60 -14.51
CA MET A 192 -28.23 18.89 -13.19
C MET A 192 -29.36 19.87 -13.31
N PRO A 193 -30.49 19.67 -12.59
CA PRO A 193 -31.53 20.66 -12.55
C PRO A 193 -31.01 21.96 -11.91
N PRO A 194 -31.43 23.14 -12.42
CA PRO A 194 -31.00 24.40 -11.84
C PRO A 194 -31.55 24.54 -10.42
N ARG A 195 -30.64 24.76 -9.47
CA ARG A 195 -30.94 24.97 -8.06
C ARG A 195 -30.11 26.13 -7.53
N PRO A 196 -30.56 26.83 -6.48
CA PRO A 196 -29.72 27.81 -5.79
C PRO A 196 -28.39 27.20 -5.29
N ASP A 197 -27.40 28.05 -5.07
CA ASP A 197 -26.17 27.62 -4.46
C ASP A 197 -26.40 26.90 -3.13
N ARG A 198 -25.68 25.82 -2.88
CA ARG A 198 -25.81 24.95 -1.69
C ARG A 198 -27.16 24.26 -1.53
N ALA A 199 -28.00 24.23 -2.57
CA ALA A 199 -29.27 23.51 -2.57
C ALA A 199 -29.21 22.16 -3.30
N THR A 200 -28.00 21.59 -3.44
CA THR A 200 -27.77 20.29 -4.05
C THR A 200 -26.90 19.45 -3.16
N ARG A 201 -27.44 18.37 -2.63
CA ARG A 201 -26.72 17.32 -1.91
C ARG A 201 -26.48 16.15 -2.85
N ILE A 202 -25.28 15.65 -2.86
CA ILE A 202 -24.90 14.46 -3.62
C ILE A 202 -24.30 13.41 -2.69
N ARG A 203 -24.45 12.16 -3.09
CA ARG A 203 -23.73 11.03 -2.49
C ARG A 203 -22.63 10.60 -3.44
N ILE A 204 -21.43 10.46 -2.91
CA ILE A 204 -20.27 9.96 -3.62
C ILE A 204 -19.93 8.60 -3.04
N THR A 205 -19.85 7.60 -3.90
CA THR A 205 -19.38 6.25 -3.54
C THR A 205 -18.11 5.99 -4.33
N ALA A 206 -17.04 5.66 -3.65
CA ALA A 206 -15.75 5.26 -4.25
C ALA A 206 -15.51 3.78 -3.96
N THR A 207 -15.41 2.97 -5.01
CA THR A 207 -15.21 1.52 -4.92
C THR A 207 -13.97 1.16 -5.72
N PRO A 208 -12.86 0.80 -5.08
CA PRO A 208 -11.71 0.26 -5.78
C PRO A 208 -12.06 -1.03 -6.52
N VAL A 209 -11.51 -1.19 -7.73
CA VAL A 209 -11.65 -2.40 -8.56
C VAL A 209 -10.31 -3.06 -8.85
N SER A 210 -9.22 -2.34 -8.61
CA SER A 210 -7.84 -2.84 -8.59
C SER A 210 -6.99 -1.95 -7.69
N ASP A 211 -5.71 -2.23 -7.58
CA ASP A 211 -4.74 -1.44 -6.81
C ASP A 211 -4.51 -0.01 -7.34
N ASP A 212 -4.85 0.24 -8.61
CA ASP A 212 -4.64 1.51 -9.31
C ASP A 212 -5.92 2.10 -9.92
N ARG A 213 -7.09 1.46 -9.73
CA ARG A 213 -8.34 1.84 -10.36
C ARG A 213 -9.51 1.88 -9.36
N ILE A 214 -10.28 2.96 -9.44
CA ILE A 214 -11.43 3.23 -8.56
C ILE A 214 -12.64 3.61 -9.40
N ASP A 215 -13.77 2.94 -9.17
CA ASP A 215 -15.06 3.34 -9.72
C ASP A 215 -15.70 4.36 -8.79
N ILE A 216 -16.10 5.49 -9.34
CA ILE A 216 -16.81 6.57 -8.65
C ILE A 216 -18.25 6.62 -9.14
N GLU A 217 -19.17 6.45 -8.20
CA GLU A 217 -20.60 6.70 -8.42
C GLU A 217 -20.99 7.97 -7.68
N ILE A 218 -21.62 8.92 -8.39
CA ILE A 218 -22.16 10.14 -7.81
C ILE A 218 -23.66 10.16 -8.05
N LYS A 219 -24.45 10.31 -6.97
CA LYS A 219 -25.91 10.33 -7.03
C LYS A 219 -26.47 11.65 -6.51
N ASP A 220 -27.39 12.27 -7.28
CA ASP A 220 -28.14 13.43 -6.83
C ASP A 220 -29.15 13.01 -5.75
N LEU A 221 -29.06 13.59 -4.59
CA LEU A 221 -30.01 13.39 -3.48
C LEU A 221 -31.02 14.53 -3.33
N GLY A 222 -30.85 15.61 -4.10
CA GLY A 222 -31.64 16.82 -3.91
C GLY A 222 -31.36 17.53 -2.58
N PHE A 223 -32.31 18.29 -2.09
CA PHE A 223 -32.24 18.99 -0.80
C PHE A 223 -33.61 19.03 -0.12
N GLY A 224 -33.97 17.92 0.49
CA GLY A 224 -35.26 17.75 1.14
C GLY A 224 -36.43 17.79 0.16
N GLU A 225 -37.61 18.25 0.64
CA GLU A 225 -38.82 18.33 -0.13
C GLU A 225 -38.87 19.55 -1.08
N ILE A 226 -38.05 20.57 -0.80
CA ILE A 226 -37.98 21.81 -1.58
C ILE A 226 -37.32 21.58 -2.93
N PHE A 227 -36.24 20.85 -2.95
CA PHE A 227 -35.49 20.50 -4.14
C PHE A 227 -35.33 18.97 -4.23
N MET A 228 -36.33 18.30 -4.76
CA MET A 228 -36.35 16.86 -4.88
C MET A 228 -35.15 16.34 -5.71
N SER A 229 -34.72 15.14 -5.39
CA SER A 229 -33.72 14.44 -6.19
C SER A 229 -34.17 14.30 -7.65
N SER A 230 -33.25 14.52 -8.58
CA SER A 230 -33.49 14.23 -10.00
C SER A 230 -33.40 12.74 -10.34
N GLY A 231 -32.96 11.92 -9.40
CA GLY A 231 -32.69 10.50 -9.62
C GLY A 231 -31.45 10.24 -10.47
N LYS A 232 -30.71 11.28 -10.88
CA LYS A 232 -29.50 11.11 -11.72
C LYS A 232 -28.37 10.47 -10.97
N VAL A 233 -27.64 9.62 -11.69
CA VAL A 233 -26.44 8.95 -11.24
C VAL A 233 -25.38 9.09 -12.33
N TRP A 234 -24.17 9.46 -11.93
CA TRP A 234 -23.00 9.55 -12.81
C TRP A 234 -22.00 8.50 -12.39
N HIS A 235 -21.40 7.85 -13.38
CA HIS A 235 -20.36 6.85 -13.18
C HIS A 235 -19.08 7.29 -13.88
N TYR A 236 -17.98 7.20 -13.16
CA TYR A 236 -16.65 7.54 -13.65
C TYR A 236 -15.66 6.48 -13.18
N GLU A 237 -14.64 6.25 -13.99
CA GLU A 237 -13.50 5.42 -13.64
C GLU A 237 -12.30 6.33 -13.45
N MET A 238 -11.61 6.19 -12.31
CA MET A 238 -10.40 6.93 -11.99
C MET A 238 -9.21 5.99 -11.95
N THR A 239 -8.15 6.38 -12.62
CA THR A 239 -6.84 5.72 -12.57
C THR A 239 -5.77 6.71 -12.17
N MET A 240 -4.60 6.23 -11.70
CA MET A 240 -3.50 7.11 -11.33
C MET A 240 -2.74 7.66 -12.54
#